data_39eb6acbe02d3af2c8ecdf14ed4eb54c
#
_entry.id   39eb6acbe02d3af2c8ecdf14ed4eb54c
#
_cell.length_a   1.000
_cell.length_b   1.000
_cell.length_c   1.000
_cell.angle_alpha   90.00
_cell.angle_beta   90.00
_cell.angle_gamma   90.00
#
_symmetry.space_group_name_H-M   'P 1'
#
loop_
_entity.id
_entity.type
_entity.pdbx_description
1 polymer ?
#
loop_
_entity_poly.entity_id
_entity_poly.type
_entity_poly.pdbx_seq_one_letter_code
_entity_poly.pdbx_strand_id
1 'polypeptide(L)'
;METGLLYCYYGSPELYAKVCERSCQRQVLCMVKNAGGMDMIKAFTMKLYEGQEQEYERRHNLLWPEMKDMIHEYGGKNYSIFLDKETLTLFGYIEIEDEKKWSKSADTEINRKWWDFMADIMETNPDNSPVCKDLHPVFHLD
;
A
#
# COMPACT_ATOMS: atom_id res chain seq x y z
N MET A 1 31.39 -24.64 3.65
CA MET A 1 30.16 -23.98 3.10
C MET A 1 29.53 -23.26 4.30
N GLU A 2 29.84 -21.97 4.43
CA GLU A 2 29.32 -21.13 5.51
C GLU A 2 28.04 -20.43 5.06
N THR A 3 26.95 -20.76 5.73
CA THR A 3 25.66 -20.08 5.56
C THR A 3 25.73 -18.76 6.30
N GLY A 4 25.84 -17.67 5.55
CA GLY A 4 25.80 -16.33 6.10
C GLY A 4 24.42 -16.00 6.70
N LEU A 5 24.35 -15.94 8.03
CA LEU A 5 23.20 -15.35 8.73
C LEU A 5 23.27 -13.83 8.56
N LEU A 6 22.29 -13.25 7.88
CA LEU A 6 22.07 -11.82 7.91
C LEU A 6 21.46 -11.45 9.28
N TYR A 7 22.26 -10.83 10.13
CA TYR A 7 21.78 -10.27 11.40
C TYR A 7 21.03 -8.97 11.15
N CYS A 8 19.71 -8.97 11.34
CA CYS A 8 19.00 -7.73 11.59
C CYS A 8 19.20 -7.35 13.07
N TYR A 9 20.08 -6.40 13.31
CA TYR A 9 20.33 -5.85 14.65
C TYR A 9 19.24 -4.84 14.97
N TYR A 10 18.40 -5.12 15.98
CA TYR A 10 17.88 -4.15 16.98
C TYR A 10 16.82 -4.84 17.86
N GLY A 11 17.18 -5.04 19.14
CA GLY A 11 16.29 -5.49 20.19
C GLY A 11 16.86 -6.65 21.00
N SER A 12 16.73 -6.60 22.32
CA SER A 12 17.31 -7.57 23.26
C SER A 12 16.89 -9.03 22.96
N PRO A 13 17.77 -10.02 23.20
CA PRO A 13 17.53 -11.44 22.84
C PRO A 13 16.29 -12.07 23.49
N GLU A 14 15.81 -11.53 24.58
CA GLU A 14 14.65 -12.07 25.32
C GLU A 14 13.30 -11.83 24.67
N LEU A 15 13.19 -10.82 23.80
CA LEU A 15 11.93 -10.52 23.09
C LEU A 15 11.75 -11.42 21.84
N TYR A 16 12.86 -11.91 21.28
CA TYR A 16 12.85 -12.74 20.07
C TYR A 16 12.40 -14.19 20.32
N ALA A 17 12.72 -14.74 21.51
CA ALA A 17 12.40 -16.13 21.84
C ALA A 17 10.89 -16.39 22.05
N LYS A 18 10.11 -15.36 22.39
CA LYS A 18 8.65 -15.49 22.63
C LYS A 18 7.79 -15.33 21.38
N VAL A 19 8.34 -14.82 20.30
CA VAL A 19 7.60 -14.57 19.05
C VAL A 19 7.72 -15.74 18.06
N CYS A 20 8.74 -16.57 18.21
CA CYS A 20 9.02 -17.67 17.26
C CYS A 20 8.22 -18.96 17.52
N GLU A 21 7.54 -19.11 18.68
CA GLU A 21 6.89 -20.37 19.06
C GLU A 21 5.36 -20.43 18.85
N ARG A 22 4.71 -19.39 18.34
CA ARG A 22 3.26 -19.45 18.06
C ARG A 22 2.90 -19.00 16.67
N SER A 23 2.74 -20.02 15.83
CA SER A 23 2.00 -20.02 14.56
C SER A 23 2.63 -19.31 13.36
N CYS A 24 3.11 -20.12 12.48
CA CYS A 24 3.43 -19.88 11.07
C CYS A 24 2.20 -19.47 10.25
N GLN A 25 1.41 -18.50 10.69
CA GLN A 25 0.25 -17.94 9.97
C GLN A 25 -0.18 -16.57 10.51
N ARG A 26 0.75 -15.61 10.65
CA ARG A 26 0.40 -14.20 10.78
C ARG A 26 1.44 -13.35 10.08
N GLN A 27 0.93 -12.57 9.15
CA GLN A 27 1.59 -11.52 8.40
C GLN A 27 2.67 -10.82 9.22
N VAL A 28 3.92 -11.02 8.87
CA VAL A 28 5.01 -10.22 9.41
C VAL A 28 4.94 -8.87 8.71
N LEU A 29 4.26 -7.93 9.33
CA LEU A 29 4.28 -6.54 8.93
C LEU A 29 5.70 -6.01 9.21
N CYS A 30 6.48 -5.76 8.16
CA CYS A 30 7.79 -5.15 8.30
C CYS A 30 7.60 -3.68 8.70
N MET A 31 7.77 -3.36 9.98
CA MET A 31 7.75 -2.00 10.49
C MET A 31 9.13 -1.37 10.27
N VAL A 32 9.24 -0.47 9.33
CA VAL A 32 10.42 0.40 9.20
C VAL A 32 10.22 1.57 10.16
N LYS A 33 11.06 1.64 11.20
CA LYS A 33 11.04 2.76 12.16
C LYS A 33 11.91 3.89 11.64
N ASN A 34 11.29 4.98 11.20
CA ASN A 34 11.99 6.25 11.04
C ASN A 34 11.87 7.08 12.33
N ALA A 35 12.95 7.77 12.72
CA ALA A 35 13.03 8.57 13.94
C ALA A 35 12.09 9.79 13.85
N GLY A 36 10.81 9.61 14.26
CA GLY A 36 9.81 10.68 14.24
C GLY A 36 8.37 10.20 14.15
N GLY A 37 8.13 8.92 13.97
CA GLY A 37 6.84 8.27 13.81
C GLY A 37 7.00 7.03 12.96
N MET A 38 6.35 5.92 13.32
CA MET A 38 6.46 4.67 12.56
C MET A 38 5.62 4.78 11.28
N ASP A 39 6.21 5.29 10.20
CA ASP A 39 5.58 5.20 8.88
C ASP A 39 5.59 3.74 8.42
N MET A 40 4.43 3.26 8.03
CA MET A 40 4.27 1.93 7.47
C MET A 40 4.20 2.04 5.95
N ILE A 41 4.99 1.23 5.25
CA ILE A 41 4.92 1.15 3.80
C ILE A 41 3.87 0.10 3.41
N LYS A 42 2.93 0.50 2.55
CA LYS A 42 2.03 -0.42 1.86
C LYS A 42 2.33 -0.41 0.37
N ALA A 43 2.44 -1.61 -0.20
CA ALA A 43 2.53 -1.79 -1.64
C ALA A 43 1.48 -2.80 -2.09
N PHE A 44 0.88 -2.56 -3.24
CA PHE A 44 -0.21 -3.38 -3.76
C PHE A 44 -0.29 -3.32 -5.28
N THR A 45 -0.97 -4.27 -5.87
CA THR A 45 -1.26 -4.26 -7.31
C THR A 45 -2.74 -4.11 -7.58
N MET A 46 -3.06 -3.48 -8.71
CA MET A 46 -4.40 -3.35 -9.29
C MET A 46 -4.31 -3.66 -10.78
N LYS A 47 -5.45 -3.72 -11.47
CA LYS A 47 -5.51 -4.07 -12.89
C LYS A 47 -6.28 -3.02 -13.68
N LEU A 48 -5.69 -2.54 -14.78
CA LEU A 48 -6.38 -1.71 -15.76
C LEU A 48 -7.10 -2.57 -16.80
N TYR A 49 -8.15 -2.01 -17.39
CA TYR A 49 -8.69 -2.51 -18.65
C TYR A 49 -7.83 -2.06 -19.83
N GLU A 50 -7.81 -2.86 -20.88
CA GLU A 50 -7.04 -2.58 -22.09
C GLU A 50 -7.45 -1.25 -22.73
N GLY A 51 -6.46 -0.45 -23.11
CA GLY A 51 -6.67 0.85 -23.75
C GLY A 51 -7.00 2.00 -22.79
N GLN A 52 -6.98 1.76 -21.47
CA GLN A 52 -7.31 2.77 -20.46
C GLN A 52 -6.10 3.45 -19.82
N GLU A 53 -4.89 3.19 -20.28
CA GLU A 53 -3.64 3.65 -19.68
C GLU A 53 -3.56 5.19 -19.65
N GLN A 54 -3.88 5.84 -20.78
CA GLN A 54 -3.85 7.31 -20.89
C GLN A 54 -4.95 7.96 -20.06
N GLU A 55 -6.13 7.35 -20.03
CA GLU A 55 -7.26 7.88 -19.25
C GLU A 55 -7.01 7.77 -17.75
N TYR A 56 -6.38 6.66 -17.29
CA TYR A 56 -5.96 6.50 -15.91
C TYR A 56 -4.96 7.60 -15.49
N GLU A 57 -3.92 7.81 -16.32
CA GLU A 57 -2.92 8.86 -16.09
C GLU A 57 -3.57 10.25 -16.07
N ARG A 58 -4.46 10.53 -17.02
CA ARG A 58 -5.17 11.82 -17.10
C ARG A 58 -5.99 12.09 -15.83
N ARG A 59 -6.77 11.10 -15.36
CA ARG A 59 -7.59 11.23 -14.14
C ARG A 59 -6.74 11.50 -12.90
N HIS A 60 -5.61 10.82 -12.76
CA HIS A 60 -4.70 11.02 -11.63
C HIS A 60 -3.97 12.37 -11.70
N ASN A 61 -3.59 12.83 -12.87
CA ASN A 61 -3.00 14.16 -13.06
C ASN A 61 -3.98 15.29 -12.70
N LEU A 62 -5.28 15.01 -12.79
CA LEU A 62 -6.37 15.91 -12.40
C LEU A 62 -7.04 15.49 -11.09
N LEU A 63 -6.27 14.86 -10.19
CA LEU A 63 -6.78 14.40 -8.89
C LEU A 63 -7.49 15.54 -8.15
N TRP A 64 -8.68 15.25 -7.68
CA TRP A 64 -9.52 16.24 -6.97
C TRP A 64 -8.81 16.74 -5.70
N PRO A 65 -8.86 18.06 -5.42
CA PRO A 65 -8.24 18.62 -4.23
C PRO A 65 -8.70 17.94 -2.95
N GLU A 66 -10.00 17.67 -2.83
CA GLU A 66 -10.61 17.02 -1.65
C GLU A 66 -10.11 15.58 -1.47
N MET A 67 -9.83 14.88 -2.58
CA MET A 67 -9.23 13.53 -2.52
C MET A 67 -7.80 13.58 -2.02
N LYS A 68 -7.02 14.56 -2.45
CA LYS A 68 -5.65 14.80 -1.96
C LYS A 68 -5.64 15.14 -0.47
N ASP A 69 -6.53 16.03 -0.04
CA ASP A 69 -6.66 16.42 1.35
C ASP A 69 -7.05 15.23 2.23
N MET A 70 -7.98 14.40 1.78
CA MET A 70 -8.39 13.18 2.47
C MET A 70 -7.21 12.19 2.63
N ILE A 71 -6.42 11.96 1.58
CA ILE A 71 -5.24 11.08 1.67
C ILE A 71 -4.29 11.57 2.77
N HIS A 72 -3.99 12.87 2.82
CA HIS A 72 -3.12 13.45 3.85
C HIS A 72 -3.75 13.41 5.24
N GLU A 73 -5.04 13.73 5.36
CA GLU A 73 -5.77 13.69 6.64
C GLU A 73 -5.72 12.29 7.27
N TYR A 74 -5.83 11.24 6.45
CA TYR A 74 -5.75 9.86 6.91
C TYR A 74 -4.33 9.31 7.03
N GLY A 75 -3.33 10.18 6.93
CA GLY A 75 -1.92 9.86 7.20
C GLY A 75 -1.18 9.25 6.01
N GLY A 76 -1.75 9.33 4.81
CA GLY A 76 -1.09 8.88 3.57
C GLY A 76 -0.12 9.93 3.03
N LYS A 77 1.08 9.50 2.64
CA LYS A 77 2.10 10.33 2.00
C LYS A 77 2.96 9.50 1.05
N ASN A 78 3.76 10.17 0.23
CA ASN A 78 4.64 9.53 -0.76
C ASN A 78 3.91 8.46 -1.60
N TYR A 79 2.65 8.76 -1.98
CA TYR A 79 1.83 7.85 -2.76
C TYR A 79 2.27 7.89 -4.23
N SER A 80 2.72 6.75 -4.73
CA SER A 80 3.17 6.58 -6.11
C SER A 80 2.50 5.37 -6.74
N ILE A 81 2.16 5.48 -8.02
CA ILE A 81 1.59 4.37 -8.79
C ILE A 81 2.40 4.21 -10.07
N PHE A 82 2.83 3.00 -10.35
CA PHE A 82 3.59 2.62 -11.53
C PHE A 82 2.76 1.65 -12.38
N LEU A 83 2.88 1.74 -13.69
CA LEU A 83 2.17 0.89 -14.64
C LEU A 83 3.13 -0.03 -15.40
N ASP A 84 2.90 -1.32 -15.31
CA ASP A 84 3.42 -2.28 -16.27
C ASP A 84 2.48 -2.33 -17.48
N LYS A 85 2.94 -1.77 -18.61
CA LYS A 85 2.14 -1.67 -19.83
C LYS A 85 1.91 -3.01 -20.53
N GLU A 86 2.78 -3.99 -20.33
CA GLU A 86 2.63 -5.31 -20.97
C GLU A 86 1.51 -6.12 -20.30
N THR A 87 1.44 -6.05 -19.00
CA THR A 87 0.45 -6.78 -18.20
C THR A 87 -0.74 -5.95 -17.76
N LEU A 88 -0.74 -4.62 -18.00
CA LEU A 88 -1.73 -3.66 -17.51
C LEU A 88 -1.88 -3.68 -15.98
N THR A 89 -0.79 -4.01 -15.30
CA THR A 89 -0.75 -4.08 -13.85
C THR A 89 -0.24 -2.76 -13.27
N LEU A 90 -1.01 -2.18 -12.38
CA LEU A 90 -0.63 -1.03 -11.57
C LEU A 90 0.02 -1.48 -10.27
N PHE A 91 1.13 -0.86 -9.90
CA PHE A 91 1.84 -1.07 -8.64
C PHE A 91 1.71 0.20 -7.80
N GLY A 92 0.94 0.13 -6.72
CA GLY A 92 0.80 1.21 -5.76
C GLY A 92 1.83 1.09 -4.65
N TYR A 93 2.40 2.22 -4.25
CA TYR A 93 3.26 2.40 -3.10
C TYR A 93 2.76 3.59 -2.29
N ILE A 94 2.59 3.44 -1.00
CA ILE A 94 2.19 4.52 -0.11
C ILE A 94 2.82 4.34 1.27
N GLU A 95 3.24 5.44 1.88
CA GLU A 95 3.59 5.50 3.29
C GLU A 95 2.38 5.96 4.09
N ILE A 96 2.09 5.28 5.19
CA ILE A 96 0.97 5.62 6.08
C ILE A 96 1.44 5.71 7.53
N GLU A 97 0.85 6.60 8.29
CA GLU A 97 1.19 6.82 9.71
C GLU A 97 0.61 5.74 10.62
N ASP A 98 -0.63 5.31 10.35
CA ASP A 98 -1.36 4.33 11.16
C ASP A 98 -2.35 3.55 10.27
N GLU A 99 -2.29 2.22 10.34
CA GLU A 99 -3.14 1.37 9.50
C GLU A 99 -4.63 1.47 9.85
N LYS A 100 -4.97 1.62 11.12
CA LYS A 100 -6.37 1.74 11.56
C LYS A 100 -6.97 3.07 11.12
N LYS A 101 -6.17 4.13 11.12
CA LYS A 101 -6.56 5.44 10.60
C LYS A 101 -6.73 5.38 9.09
N TRP A 102 -5.74 4.83 8.38
CA TRP A 102 -5.75 4.70 6.93
C TRP A 102 -6.93 3.86 6.43
N SER A 103 -7.23 2.73 7.08
CA SER A 103 -8.34 1.86 6.66
C SER A 103 -9.71 2.57 6.66
N LYS A 104 -9.90 3.58 7.50
CA LYS A 104 -11.13 4.38 7.53
C LYS A 104 -11.27 5.33 6.34
N SER A 105 -10.19 5.61 5.61
CA SER A 105 -10.24 6.44 4.40
C SER A 105 -11.17 5.86 3.36
N ALA A 106 -11.27 4.53 3.29
CA ALA A 106 -12.13 3.80 2.38
C ALA A 106 -13.62 4.12 2.56
N ASP A 107 -14.05 4.51 3.77
CA ASP A 107 -15.44 4.80 4.11
C ASP A 107 -15.82 6.26 3.89
N THR A 108 -14.87 7.12 3.49
CA THR A 108 -15.15 8.53 3.22
C THR A 108 -15.94 8.70 1.93
N GLU A 109 -16.84 9.69 1.92
CA GLU A 109 -17.68 9.99 0.75
C GLU A 109 -16.82 10.32 -0.48
N ILE A 110 -15.74 11.09 -0.30
CA ILE A 110 -14.86 11.49 -1.40
C ILE A 110 -14.14 10.29 -2.01
N ASN A 111 -13.69 9.33 -1.18
CA ASN A 111 -13.04 8.12 -1.68
C ASN A 111 -14.02 7.21 -2.43
N ARG A 112 -15.25 7.08 -1.94
CA ARG A 112 -16.32 6.35 -2.64
C ARG A 112 -16.64 6.96 -3.99
N LYS A 113 -16.76 8.29 -4.09
CA LYS A 113 -16.94 9.01 -5.36
C LYS A 113 -15.76 8.80 -6.32
N TRP A 114 -14.54 8.77 -5.78
CA TRP A 114 -13.36 8.50 -6.60
C TRP A 114 -13.38 7.08 -7.16
N TRP A 115 -13.73 6.07 -6.36
CA TRP A 115 -13.87 4.71 -6.84
C TRP A 115 -14.95 4.56 -7.91
N ASP A 116 -16.11 5.18 -7.71
CA ASP A 116 -17.17 5.21 -8.71
C ASP A 116 -16.69 5.84 -10.04
N PHE A 117 -15.92 6.91 -9.94
CA PHE A 117 -15.34 7.59 -11.11
C PHE A 117 -14.29 6.75 -11.83
N MET A 118 -13.57 5.86 -11.13
CA MET A 118 -12.50 5.03 -11.68
C MET A 118 -12.98 3.65 -12.17
N ALA A 119 -14.18 3.22 -11.78
CA ALA A 119 -14.67 1.86 -11.97
C ALA A 119 -14.81 1.43 -13.44
N ASP A 120 -15.00 2.36 -14.35
CA ASP A 120 -15.16 2.08 -15.80
C ASP A 120 -13.84 1.79 -16.52
N ILE A 121 -12.69 2.07 -15.89
CA ILE A 121 -11.36 1.91 -16.52
C ILE A 121 -10.46 0.87 -15.86
N MET A 122 -10.88 0.27 -14.75
CA MET A 122 -10.08 -0.71 -14.01
C MET A 122 -10.94 -1.80 -13.36
N GLU A 123 -10.30 -2.91 -12.96
CA GLU A 123 -11.00 -3.98 -12.25
C GLU A 123 -11.42 -3.54 -10.84
N THR A 124 -12.71 -3.73 -10.53
CA THR A 124 -13.30 -3.35 -9.24
C THR A 124 -14.14 -4.47 -8.65
N ASN A 125 -14.31 -4.41 -7.33
CA ASN A 125 -15.29 -5.20 -6.59
C ASN A 125 -16.73 -4.69 -6.86
N PRO A 126 -17.77 -5.40 -6.43
CA PRO A 126 -19.15 -4.98 -6.63
C PRO A 126 -19.52 -3.61 -6.04
N ASP A 127 -18.76 -3.12 -5.07
CA ASP A 127 -18.90 -1.80 -4.44
C ASP A 127 -18.02 -0.72 -5.08
N ASN A 128 -17.49 -0.99 -6.28
CA ASN A 128 -16.56 -0.14 -7.04
C ASN A 128 -15.19 0.09 -6.38
N SER A 129 -14.90 -0.50 -5.23
CA SER A 129 -13.54 -0.49 -4.69
C SER A 129 -12.58 -1.23 -5.64
N PRO A 130 -11.33 -0.76 -5.82
CA PRO A 130 -10.37 -1.45 -6.66
C PRO A 130 -10.11 -2.88 -6.18
N VAL A 131 -9.99 -3.83 -7.10
CA VAL A 131 -9.46 -5.16 -6.78
C VAL A 131 -7.97 -5.00 -6.53
N CYS A 132 -7.59 -5.01 -5.25
CA CYS A 132 -6.20 -4.87 -4.81
C CYS A 132 -5.64 -6.21 -4.33
N LYS A 133 -4.37 -6.43 -4.65
CA LYS A 133 -3.58 -7.52 -4.08
C LYS A 133 -2.40 -6.92 -3.33
N ASP A 134 -2.38 -7.09 -2.01
CA ASP A 134 -1.27 -6.62 -1.18
C ASP A 134 0.02 -7.34 -1.54
N LEU A 135 1.12 -6.59 -1.58
CA LEU A 135 2.47 -7.10 -1.78
C LEU A 135 3.17 -7.22 -0.43
N HIS A 136 3.87 -8.34 -0.26
CA HIS A 136 4.65 -8.58 0.94
C HIS A 136 6.06 -7.97 0.78
N PRO A 137 6.50 -7.09 1.69
CA PRO A 137 7.84 -6.53 1.64
C PRO A 137 8.88 -7.62 1.90
N VAL A 138 9.90 -7.71 1.06
CA VAL A 138 10.97 -8.70 1.15
C VAL A 138 12.33 -8.09 1.43
N PHE A 139 12.49 -6.79 1.18
CA PHE A 139 13.73 -6.06 1.40
C PHE A 139 13.46 -4.55 1.45
N HIS A 140 14.20 -3.85 2.32
CA HIS A 140 14.29 -2.40 2.38
C HIS A 140 15.70 -1.98 2.77
N LEU A 141 16.21 -0.91 2.19
CA LEU A 141 17.48 -0.27 2.53
C LEU A 141 17.21 1.23 2.75
N ASP A 142 17.67 1.77 3.89
CA ASP A 142 17.64 3.21 4.21
C ASP A 142 18.67 4.01 3.39
#